data_bf88531f97b86565cdd947ba7ccd0548
#
_entry.id   bf88531f97b86565cdd947ba7ccd0548
#
_cell.length_a   1.000
_cell.length_b   1.000
_cell.length_c   1.000
_cell.angle_alpha   90.00
_cell.angle_beta   90.00
_cell.angle_gamma   90.00
#
_symmetry.space_group_name_H-M   'P 1'
#
loop_
_entity.id
_entity.type
_entity.pdbx_description
1 polymer ?
#
loop_
_entity_poly.entity_id
_entity_poly.type
_entity_poly.pdbx_seq_one_letter_code
_entity_poly.pdbx_strand_id
1 'polypeptide(L)' 'MAHYTFDIIKYTLITEEGETYKDFIEMMPSPTVQATNYIAATFKAEKAYPSDKYVHQLIDTDAEKWPVNATIF' A
#
# COMPACT_ATOMS: atom_id res chain seq x y z
N MET A 1 10.66 2.41 17.29
CA MET A 1 10.11 2.25 15.94
C MET A 1 8.85 1.43 16.00
N ALA A 2 7.91 1.76 15.13
CA ALA A 2 6.66 1.00 15.03
C ALA A 2 6.70 0.03 13.85
N HIS A 3 5.83 -0.96 13.89
CA HIS A 3 5.63 -1.89 12.79
C HIS A 3 4.36 -1.50 12.04
N TYR A 4 4.41 -1.63 10.72
CA TYR A 4 3.29 -1.31 9.84
C TYR A 4 3.07 -2.47 8.89
N THR A 5 1.86 -3.00 8.87
CA THR A 5 1.49 -4.12 7.99
C THR A 5 0.54 -3.61 6.91
N PHE A 6 0.85 -3.94 5.67
CA PHE A 6 0.09 -3.48 4.52
C PHE A 6 -0.53 -4.63 3.76
N ASP A 7 -1.74 -4.41 3.22
CA ASP A 7 -2.23 -5.19 2.10
C ASP A 7 -1.64 -4.62 0.83
N ILE A 8 -1.11 -5.49 -0.01
CA ILE A 8 -0.51 -5.12 -1.29
C ILE A 8 -1.30 -5.82 -2.38
N ILE A 9 -1.87 -5.05 -3.29
CA ILE A 9 -2.70 -5.58 -4.36
C ILE A 9 -2.14 -5.16 -5.70
N LYS A 10 -1.80 -6.12 -6.54
CA LYS A 10 -1.34 -5.87 -7.90
C LYS A 10 -2.51 -5.45 -8.77
N TYR A 11 -2.28 -4.46 -9.62
CA TYR A 11 -3.31 -4.00 -10.55
C TYR A 11 -2.74 -3.77 -11.93
N THR A 12 -3.64 -3.70 -12.90
CA THR A 12 -3.33 -3.21 -14.25
C THR A 12 -4.33 -2.13 -14.61
N LEU A 13 -3.96 -1.26 -15.53
CA LEU A 13 -4.86 -0.20 -15.99
C LEU A 13 -5.64 -0.69 -17.20
N ILE A 14 -6.94 -0.48 -17.17
CA ILE A 14 -7.85 -0.80 -18.28
C ILE A 14 -8.51 0.48 -18.76
N THR A 15 -8.49 0.68 -20.07
CA THR A 15 -9.16 1.83 -20.69
C THR A 15 -10.32 1.34 -21.53
N GLU A 16 -11.54 1.80 -21.20
CA GLU A 16 -12.76 1.49 -21.94
C GLU A 16 -13.57 2.77 -22.09
N GLU A 17 -14.03 3.02 -23.31
CA GLU A 17 -14.90 4.17 -23.62
C GLU A 17 -14.31 5.50 -23.12
N GLY A 18 -12.99 5.65 -23.22
CA GLY A 18 -12.33 6.88 -22.81
C GLY A 18 -12.07 6.99 -21.32
N GLU A 19 -12.46 6.01 -20.53
CA GLU A 19 -12.21 5.98 -19.08
C GLU A 19 -11.12 4.98 -18.75
N THR A 20 -10.26 5.34 -17.80
CA THR A 20 -9.20 4.46 -17.32
C THR A 20 -9.44 4.12 -15.86
N TYR A 21 -9.39 2.85 -15.54
CA TYR A 21 -9.57 2.38 -14.17
C TYR A 21 -8.58 1.27 -13.83
N LYS A 22 -8.41 1.02 -12.52
CA LYS A 22 -7.55 -0.06 -12.02
C LYS A 22 -8.33 -1.37 -11.98
N ASP A 23 -7.71 -2.41 -12.56
CA ASP A 23 -8.21 -3.77 -12.45
C ASP A 23 -7.31 -4.54 -11.50
N PHE A 24 -7.82 -4.92 -10.34
CA PHE A 24 -7.07 -5.62 -9.31
C PHE A 24 -6.98 -7.09 -9.65
N ILE A 25 -5.76 -7.59 -9.82
CA ILE A 25 -5.54 -8.94 -10.36
C ILE A 25 -4.97 -9.93 -9.34
N GLU A 26 -4.26 -9.48 -8.32
CA GLU A 26 -3.63 -10.41 -7.39
C GLU A 26 -3.34 -9.72 -6.06
N MET A 27 -3.64 -10.40 -4.96
CA MET A 27 -3.23 -9.95 -3.64
C MET A 27 -1.90 -10.59 -3.29
N MET A 28 -0.93 -9.75 -2.94
CA MET A 28 0.39 -10.20 -2.54
C MET A 28 0.41 -10.55 -1.05
N PRO A 29 1.43 -11.30 -0.58
CA PRO A 29 1.62 -11.50 0.85
C PRO A 29 1.75 -10.14 1.55
N SER A 30 1.09 -10.01 2.71
CA SER A 30 1.09 -8.73 3.45
C SER A 30 2.43 -8.52 4.16
N PRO A 31 3.23 -7.54 3.73
CA PRO A 31 4.50 -7.26 4.39
C PRO A 31 4.29 -6.46 5.67
N THR A 32 5.17 -6.71 6.64
CA THR A 32 5.27 -5.88 7.84
C THR A 32 6.62 -5.17 7.80
N VAL A 33 6.60 -3.86 7.84
CA VAL A 33 7.82 -3.05 7.83
C VAL A 33 7.97 -2.31 9.15
N GLN A 34 9.21 -2.12 9.58
CA GLN A 34 9.54 -1.35 10.75
C GLN A 34 10.01 0.04 10.33
N ALA A 35 9.43 1.08 10.91
CA ALA A 35 9.77 2.44 10.54
C ALA A 35 9.47 3.41 11.68
N THR A 36 10.06 4.61 11.61
CA THR A 36 9.86 5.65 12.62
C THR A 36 8.47 6.28 12.54
N ASN A 37 7.87 6.28 11.34
CA ASN A 37 6.53 6.82 11.12
C ASN A 37 5.91 6.19 9.89
N TYR A 38 4.64 6.52 9.64
CA TYR A 38 3.88 5.98 8.53
C TYR A 38 4.50 6.32 7.17
N ILE A 39 4.96 7.55 6.99
CA ILE A 39 5.56 7.99 5.71
C ILE A 39 6.79 7.15 5.39
N ALA A 40 7.67 6.94 6.36
CA ALA A 40 8.85 6.09 6.18
C ALA A 40 8.45 4.64 5.86
N ALA A 41 7.39 4.15 6.50
CA ALA A 41 6.87 2.81 6.23
C ALA A 41 6.37 2.67 4.79
N THR A 42 5.65 3.68 4.28
CA THR A 42 5.15 3.66 2.90
C THR A 42 6.29 3.67 1.89
N PHE A 43 7.36 4.41 2.15
CA PHE A 43 8.53 4.37 1.28
C PHE A 43 9.18 2.99 1.23
N LYS A 44 9.26 2.31 2.37
CA LYS A 44 9.79 0.94 2.41
C LYS A 44 8.90 -0.03 1.63
N ALA A 45 7.59 0.07 1.81
CA ALA A 45 6.65 -0.78 1.09
C ALA A 45 6.69 -0.50 -0.41
N GLU A 46 6.76 0.77 -0.81
CA GLU A 46 6.81 1.14 -2.22
C GLU A 46 8.10 0.69 -2.90
N LYS A 47 9.21 0.65 -2.16
CA LYS A 47 10.47 0.17 -2.70
C LYS A 47 10.39 -1.29 -3.11
N ALA A 48 9.66 -2.11 -2.36
CA ALA A 48 9.45 -3.52 -2.68
C ALA A 48 8.31 -3.72 -3.68
N TYR A 49 7.26 -2.89 -3.60
CA TYR A 49 6.07 -2.97 -4.44
C TYR A 49 5.72 -1.59 -4.97
N PRO A 50 6.28 -1.18 -6.11
CA PRO A 50 6.08 0.16 -6.66
C PRO A 50 4.61 0.50 -6.90
N SER A 51 4.22 1.72 -6.58
CA SER A 51 2.82 2.17 -6.65
C SER A 51 2.28 2.29 -8.08
N ASP A 52 3.13 2.24 -9.10
CA ASP A 52 2.69 2.18 -10.49
C ASP A 52 2.13 0.82 -10.88
N LYS A 53 2.32 -0.21 -10.04
CA LYS A 53 1.84 -1.57 -10.28
C LYS A 53 1.06 -2.15 -9.10
N TYR A 54 1.17 -1.55 -7.94
CA TYR A 54 0.57 -2.07 -6.71
C TYR A 54 -0.11 -0.95 -5.94
N VAL A 55 -1.21 -1.28 -5.28
CA VAL A 55 -1.80 -0.40 -4.27
C VAL A 55 -1.43 -0.93 -2.90
N HIS A 56 -1.26 -0.01 -1.95
CA HIS A 56 -0.92 -0.32 -0.56
C HIS A 56 -2.02 0.19 0.34
N GLN A 57 -2.42 -0.64 1.31
CA GLN A 57 -3.38 -0.24 2.33
C GLN A 57 -2.86 -0.67 3.68
N LEU A 58 -2.75 0.27 4.62
CA LEU A 58 -2.37 -0.07 5.99
C LEU A 58 -3.50 -0.85 6.64
N ILE A 59 -3.19 -2.05 7.15
CA ILE A 59 -4.18 -2.91 7.79
C ILE A 59 -3.91 -3.11 9.27
N ASP A 60 -2.68 -2.87 9.72
CA ASP A 60 -2.32 -3.03 11.13
C ASP A 60 -1.06 -2.23 11.46
N THR A 61 -1.00 -1.75 12.69
CA THR A 61 0.19 -1.09 13.20
C THR A 61 0.18 -1.13 14.73
N ASP A 62 1.37 -1.21 15.31
CA ASP A 62 1.56 -1.06 16.75
C ASP A 62 1.95 0.37 17.14
N ALA A 63 1.87 1.31 16.19
CA ALA A 63 2.11 2.71 16.48
C ALA A 63 1.07 3.25 17.46
N GLU A 64 1.46 4.22 18.28
CA GLU A 64 0.58 4.80 19.30
C GLU A 64 -0.71 5.33 18.71
N LYS A 65 -0.66 5.89 17.50
CA LYS A 65 -1.83 6.39 16.80
C LYS A 65 -1.83 5.91 15.37
N TRP A 66 -3.00 5.53 14.86
CA TRP A 66 -3.17 5.26 13.45
C TRP A 66 -3.00 6.54 12.64
N PRO A 67 -2.35 6.49 11.49
CA PRO A 67 -2.24 7.65 10.62
C PRO A 67 -3.62 8.16 10.20
N VAL A 68 -3.79 9.48 10.22
CA VAL A 68 -5.08 10.11 9.89
C VAL A 68 -5.56 9.76 8.48
N ASN A 69 -4.62 9.60 7.55
CA ASN A 69 -4.92 9.31 6.15
C ASN A 69 -4.31 7.98 5.71
N ALA A 70 -4.49 6.94 6.50
CA ALA A 70 -4.04 5.59 6.15
C ALA A 70 -4.93 5.02 5.06
N THR A 71 -4.75 5.49 3.84
CA THR A 71 -5.57 5.15 2.69
C THR A 71 -4.78 4.29 1.69
N ILE A 72 -5.49 3.85 0.65
CA ILE A 72 -4.90 3.13 -0.47
C ILE A 72 -4.05 4.09 -1.31
N PHE A 73 -2.85 3.66 -1.63
CA PHE A 73 -1.97 4.40 -2.54
C PHE A 73 -2.22 4.01 -3.99
#